data_56951297e98b41045566ecffbd5ff093
#
_entry.id   56951297e98b41045566ecffbd5ff093
#
_cell.length_a   1.000
_cell.length_b   1.000
_cell.length_c   1.000
_cell.angle_alpha   90.00
_cell.angle_beta   90.00
_cell.angle_gamma   90.00
#
_symmetry.space_group_name_H-M   'P 1'
#
loop_
_entity.id
_entity.type
_entity.pdbx_description
1 polymer ?
#
loop_
_entity_poly.entity_id
_entity_poly.type
_entity_poly.pdbx_seq_one_letter_code
_entity_poly.pdbx_strand_id
1 'polypeptide(L)'
;MSGSSRFLLCAFTFLLSAFTFTSCSFNANLQGKGEAYLQGEWRQDSVPMQKKLTEYSLYNISFSCDSFYMQINSFSKVNNGDSKCTASGHWTEYVKGGYQQHGDTLHMRGQFCNANYSLKDEGGCFRSGIYEETFTVKKNNDSLISLTGSSVISIDLHLKRRTACTQKPL
;
A
#
# COMPACT_ATOMS: atom_id res chain seq x y z
N MET A 1 -19.03 16.35 62.94
CA MET A 1 -19.18 15.44 61.79
C MET A 1 -19.03 16.24 60.48
N SER A 2 -17.89 16.89 60.21
CA SER A 2 -17.73 17.76 59.03
C SER A 2 -16.39 17.57 58.29
N GLY A 3 -15.50 16.76 58.78
CA GLY A 3 -14.16 16.54 58.17
C GLY A 3 -14.12 15.48 57.07
N SER A 4 -14.93 14.42 57.20
CA SER A 4 -14.88 13.26 56.31
C SER A 4 -15.41 13.51 54.90
N SER A 5 -16.41 14.41 54.77
CA SER A 5 -17.01 14.75 53.46
C SER A 5 -16.09 15.56 52.57
N ARG A 6 -15.24 16.42 53.14
CA ARG A 6 -14.29 17.26 52.41
C ARG A 6 -13.10 16.43 51.87
N PHE A 7 -12.67 15.40 52.58
CA PHE A 7 -11.63 14.48 52.14
C PHE A 7 -12.09 13.61 50.96
N LEU A 8 -13.35 13.16 51.00
CA LEU A 8 -13.93 12.36 49.89
C LEU A 8 -14.06 13.20 48.59
N LEU A 9 -14.45 14.49 48.71
CA LEU A 9 -14.56 15.36 47.54
C LEU A 9 -13.20 15.65 46.89
N CYS A 10 -12.15 15.89 47.69
CA CYS A 10 -10.81 16.11 47.18
C CYS A 10 -10.21 14.85 46.51
N ALA A 11 -10.47 13.66 47.06
CA ALA A 11 -10.04 12.42 46.45
C ALA A 11 -10.72 12.14 45.11
N PHE A 12 -12.02 12.47 45.00
CA PHE A 12 -12.78 12.27 43.76
C PHE A 12 -12.36 13.23 42.65
N THR A 13 -12.01 14.47 42.98
CA THR A 13 -11.50 15.44 41.99
C THR A 13 -10.10 15.09 41.50
N PHE A 14 -9.26 14.50 42.37
CA PHE A 14 -7.92 14.04 41.97
C PHE A 14 -7.96 12.80 41.07
N LEU A 15 -8.92 11.88 41.27
CA LEU A 15 -9.13 10.73 40.39
C LEU A 15 -9.66 11.14 39.01
N LEU A 16 -10.55 12.17 38.93
CA LEU A 16 -11.06 12.65 37.64
C LEU A 16 -9.98 13.36 36.81
N SER A 17 -9.02 14.03 37.43
CA SER A 17 -7.95 14.73 36.71
C SER A 17 -6.88 13.81 36.12
N ALA A 18 -6.77 12.56 36.59
CA ALA A 18 -5.78 11.58 36.09
C ALA A 18 -6.18 10.95 34.74
N PHE A 19 -7.46 11.10 34.30
CA PHE A 19 -7.93 10.51 33.05
C PHE A 19 -7.84 11.43 31.83
N THR A 20 -7.37 12.67 31.99
CA THR A 20 -7.35 13.67 30.90
C THR A 20 -6.05 13.76 30.11
N PHE A 21 -5.02 12.92 30.38
CA PHE A 21 -3.70 13.04 29.75
C PHE A 21 -3.41 11.98 28.66
N THR A 22 -4.36 11.19 28.24
CA THR A 22 -4.18 10.33 27.07
C THR A 22 -4.69 11.01 25.79
N SER A 23 -4.28 12.26 25.55
CA SER A 23 -4.38 12.84 24.22
C SER A 23 -3.23 12.26 23.39
N CYS A 24 -3.43 11.14 22.73
CA CYS A 24 -2.63 10.75 21.60
C CYS A 24 -2.82 11.82 20.52
N SER A 25 -1.94 12.80 20.47
CA SER A 25 -1.91 13.76 19.38
C SER A 25 -1.44 13.03 18.12
N PHE A 26 -2.43 12.54 17.36
CA PHE A 26 -2.18 12.13 15.99
C PHE A 26 -1.75 13.41 15.24
N ASN A 27 -0.48 13.50 14.89
CA ASN A 27 0.00 14.66 14.13
C ASN A 27 -0.52 14.51 12.69
N ALA A 28 -1.67 15.12 12.41
CA ALA A 28 -2.37 15.06 11.13
C ALA A 28 -1.53 15.59 9.94
N ASN A 29 -0.39 16.24 10.21
CA ASN A 29 0.49 16.82 9.20
C ASN A 29 1.70 15.92 8.85
N LEU A 30 1.73 14.69 9.34
CA LEU A 30 2.78 13.74 9.01
C LEU A 30 2.20 12.53 8.31
N GLN A 31 2.97 12.03 7.36
CA GLN A 31 2.73 10.74 6.71
C GLN A 31 2.57 9.63 7.77
N GLY A 32 1.61 8.73 7.60
CA GLY A 32 1.42 7.57 8.46
C GLY A 32 2.63 6.62 8.41
N LYS A 33 2.87 5.86 9.48
CA LYS A 33 4.02 4.93 9.54
C LYS A 33 3.87 3.72 8.61
N GLY A 34 2.64 3.36 8.25
CA GLY A 34 2.35 2.14 7.52
C GLY A 34 2.79 0.88 8.28
N GLU A 35 2.77 -0.25 7.59
CA GLU A 35 3.12 -1.55 8.14
C GLU A 35 4.63 -1.81 8.06
N ALA A 36 5.28 -2.06 9.20
CA ALA A 36 6.73 -2.21 9.28
C ALA A 36 7.26 -3.37 8.41
N TYR A 37 6.51 -4.48 8.31
CA TYR A 37 6.93 -5.64 7.53
C TYR A 37 6.82 -5.41 6.03
N LEU A 38 5.99 -4.47 5.56
CA LEU A 38 5.88 -4.11 4.14
C LEU A 38 7.00 -3.18 3.68
N GLN A 39 7.63 -2.39 4.59
CA GLN A 39 8.61 -1.37 4.22
C GLN A 39 9.75 -1.94 3.38
N GLY A 40 9.90 -1.47 2.15
CA GLY A 40 10.95 -1.93 1.24
C GLY A 40 10.50 -2.10 -0.19
N GLU A 41 11.37 -2.71 -0.99
CA GLU A 41 11.16 -3.02 -2.39
C GLU A 41 10.85 -4.50 -2.56
N TRP A 42 9.72 -4.77 -3.18
CA TRP A 42 9.19 -6.10 -3.40
C TRP A 42 9.01 -6.36 -4.89
N ARG A 43 9.30 -7.57 -5.33
CA ARG A 43 9.18 -7.94 -6.73
C ARG A 43 8.55 -9.31 -6.89
N GLN A 44 7.63 -9.41 -7.83
CA GLN A 44 7.15 -10.68 -8.34
C GLN A 44 8.10 -11.16 -9.46
N ASP A 45 8.71 -12.32 -9.27
CA ASP A 45 9.69 -12.84 -10.24
C ASP A 45 9.02 -13.62 -11.36
N SER A 46 7.87 -14.24 -11.11
CA SER A 46 7.11 -15.02 -12.10
C SER A 46 5.64 -15.18 -11.69
N VAL A 47 4.82 -15.65 -12.62
CA VAL A 47 3.45 -16.13 -12.35
C VAL A 47 3.37 -17.64 -12.65
N PRO A 48 2.48 -18.38 -11.97
CA PRO A 48 2.25 -19.80 -12.27
C PRO A 48 1.94 -20.01 -13.75
N MET A 49 2.53 -21.03 -14.35
CA MET A 49 2.34 -21.39 -15.78
C MET A 49 2.60 -20.24 -16.77
N GLN A 50 3.45 -19.28 -16.45
CA GLN A 50 3.74 -18.09 -17.24
C GLN A 50 3.95 -18.37 -18.75
N LYS A 51 4.65 -19.46 -19.08
CA LYS A 51 4.92 -19.85 -20.47
C LYS A 51 3.64 -20.22 -21.26
N LYS A 52 2.57 -20.64 -20.56
CA LYS A 52 1.30 -21.06 -21.17
C LYS A 52 0.29 -19.91 -21.26
N LEU A 53 0.49 -18.82 -20.52
CA LEU A 53 -0.41 -17.68 -20.51
C LEU A 53 -0.27 -16.88 -21.82
N THR A 54 -1.37 -16.41 -22.33
CA THR A 54 -1.42 -15.45 -23.45
C THR A 54 -1.10 -14.06 -23.01
N GLU A 55 -1.49 -13.72 -21.78
CA GLU A 55 -1.24 -12.42 -21.15
C GLU A 55 -0.98 -12.62 -19.65
N TYR A 56 -0.05 -11.84 -19.09
CA TYR A 56 0.23 -11.80 -17.65
C TYR A 56 0.92 -10.48 -17.28
N SER A 57 0.86 -10.15 -16.00
CA SER A 57 1.58 -8.99 -15.44
C SER A 57 2.48 -9.43 -14.28
N LEU A 58 3.61 -8.74 -14.14
CA LEU A 58 4.53 -8.87 -13.02
C LEU A 58 4.60 -7.53 -12.28
N TYR A 59 4.62 -7.60 -10.97
CA TYR A 59 4.54 -6.43 -10.09
C TYR A 59 5.87 -6.16 -9.40
N ASN A 60 6.29 -4.88 -9.42
CA ASN A 60 7.32 -4.34 -8.55
C ASN A 60 6.67 -3.29 -7.66
N ILE A 61 6.72 -3.45 -6.35
CA ILE A 61 6.06 -2.56 -5.40
C ILE A 61 7.10 -2.08 -4.38
N SER A 62 7.19 -0.77 -4.20
CA SER A 62 7.98 -0.15 -3.14
C SER A 62 7.02 0.46 -2.12
N PHE A 63 7.11 0.02 -0.87
CA PHE A 63 6.38 0.60 0.25
C PHE A 63 7.29 1.52 1.06
N SER A 64 6.82 2.74 1.31
CA SER A 64 7.51 3.74 2.12
C SER A 64 6.50 4.43 3.04
N CYS A 65 6.58 4.16 4.32
CA CYS A 65 5.58 4.56 5.31
C CYS A 65 4.19 4.00 4.90
N ASP A 66 3.17 4.83 4.79
CA ASP A 66 1.82 4.47 4.33
C ASP A 66 1.61 4.67 2.82
N SER A 67 2.67 4.92 2.10
CA SER A 67 2.63 5.14 0.64
C SER A 67 3.22 3.95 -0.11
N PHE A 68 2.77 3.80 -1.36
CA PHE A 68 3.33 2.82 -2.29
C PHE A 68 3.62 3.43 -3.65
N TYR A 69 4.60 2.84 -4.32
CA TYR A 69 4.96 3.07 -5.71
C TYR A 69 5.01 1.72 -6.41
N MET A 70 4.25 1.57 -7.48
CA MET A 70 4.10 0.28 -8.14
C MET A 70 4.37 0.40 -9.64
N GLN A 71 5.08 -0.58 -10.17
CA GLN A 71 5.24 -0.82 -11.60
C GLN A 71 4.52 -2.11 -11.94
N ILE A 72 3.69 -2.08 -12.98
CA ILE A 72 2.94 -3.21 -13.52
C ILE A 72 3.54 -3.49 -14.89
N ASN A 73 4.33 -4.55 -14.99
CA ASN A 73 4.96 -4.97 -16.25
C ASN A 73 4.08 -6.02 -16.91
N SER A 74 3.37 -5.65 -17.94
CA SER A 74 2.42 -6.49 -18.67
C SER A 74 3.04 -7.06 -19.94
N PHE A 75 2.72 -8.31 -20.20
CA PHE A 75 3.19 -9.08 -21.36
C PHE A 75 1.99 -9.71 -22.05
N SER A 76 1.89 -9.55 -23.36
CA SER A 76 0.87 -10.19 -24.19
C SER A 76 1.50 -10.81 -25.42
N LYS A 77 1.08 -12.04 -25.74
CA LYS A 77 1.43 -12.75 -26.99
C LYS A 77 0.45 -12.42 -28.12
N VAL A 78 -0.62 -11.72 -27.78
CA VAL A 78 -1.69 -11.37 -28.72
C VAL A 78 -1.64 -9.87 -28.95
N ASN A 79 -1.63 -9.43 -30.18
CA ASN A 79 -1.71 -8.02 -30.52
C ASN A 79 -3.17 -7.55 -30.44
N ASN A 80 -3.57 -7.11 -29.25
CA ASN A 80 -4.96 -6.76 -28.92
C ASN A 80 -5.27 -5.27 -29.07
N GLY A 81 -4.69 -4.54 -29.99
CA GLY A 81 -5.08 -3.15 -30.07
C GLY A 81 -4.18 -2.18 -30.79
N ASP A 82 -4.35 -0.92 -30.48
CA ASP A 82 -3.63 0.18 -31.08
C ASP A 82 -2.11 -0.09 -31.04
N SER A 83 -1.56 -0.30 -32.21
CA SER A 83 -0.17 -0.70 -32.43
C SER A 83 0.87 0.22 -31.79
N LYS A 84 0.50 1.47 -31.48
CA LYS A 84 1.41 2.44 -30.86
C LYS A 84 1.72 2.15 -29.39
N CYS A 85 0.78 1.59 -28.64
CA CYS A 85 0.93 1.39 -27.21
C CYS A 85 1.40 -0.01 -26.82
N THR A 86 1.01 -1.04 -27.58
CA THR A 86 1.24 -2.45 -27.25
C THR A 86 1.98 -3.23 -28.33
N ALA A 87 2.51 -2.57 -29.35
CA ALA A 87 3.15 -3.20 -30.52
C ALA A 87 4.30 -4.15 -30.16
N SER A 88 4.98 -3.94 -29.03
CA SER A 88 6.06 -4.81 -28.57
C SER A 88 5.57 -6.05 -27.81
N GLY A 89 4.27 -6.18 -27.54
CA GLY A 89 3.73 -7.22 -26.64
C GLY A 89 4.18 -7.04 -25.18
N HIS A 90 4.80 -5.92 -24.84
CA HIS A 90 5.26 -5.59 -23.49
C HIS A 90 5.08 -4.10 -23.20
N TRP A 91 4.51 -3.77 -22.04
CA TRP A 91 4.39 -2.39 -21.59
C TRP A 91 4.46 -2.30 -20.06
N THR A 92 4.72 -1.10 -19.57
CA THR A 92 4.79 -0.83 -18.14
C THR A 92 3.84 0.29 -17.77
N GLU A 93 3.05 0.08 -16.74
CA GLU A 93 2.22 1.09 -16.11
C GLU A 93 2.75 1.40 -14.70
N TYR A 94 2.56 2.63 -14.27
CA TYR A 94 3.04 3.10 -12.98
C TYR A 94 1.86 3.57 -12.14
N VAL A 95 1.90 3.28 -10.84
CA VAL A 95 0.88 3.71 -9.87
C VAL A 95 1.59 4.24 -8.63
N LYS A 96 1.09 5.34 -8.07
CA LYS A 96 1.48 5.80 -6.73
C LYS A 96 0.25 6.08 -5.89
N GLY A 97 0.36 5.89 -4.58
CA GLY A 97 -0.75 6.15 -3.67
C GLY A 97 -0.44 5.82 -2.23
N GLY A 98 -1.49 5.77 -1.44
CA GLY A 98 -1.45 5.33 -0.06
C GLY A 98 -2.06 3.94 0.10
N TYR A 99 -1.74 3.30 1.22
CA TYR A 99 -2.34 2.04 1.61
C TYR A 99 -2.71 2.06 3.09
N GLN A 100 -3.68 1.24 3.43
CA GLN A 100 -4.09 0.95 4.80
C GLN A 100 -4.26 -0.55 4.96
N GLN A 101 -3.90 -1.06 6.12
CA GLN A 101 -4.09 -2.47 6.45
C GLN A 101 -4.91 -2.62 7.72
N HIS A 102 -5.91 -3.50 7.67
CA HIS A 102 -6.73 -3.89 8.80
C HIS A 102 -6.76 -5.42 8.86
N GLY A 103 -6.08 -5.97 9.87
CA GLY A 103 -5.88 -7.42 9.94
C GLY A 103 -5.06 -7.93 8.76
N ASP A 104 -5.63 -8.84 7.99
CA ASP A 104 -5.05 -9.40 6.77
C ASP A 104 -5.46 -8.66 5.48
N THR A 105 -6.32 -7.65 5.60
CA THR A 105 -6.86 -6.91 4.46
C THR A 105 -6.03 -5.65 4.20
N LEU A 106 -5.40 -5.58 3.03
CA LEU A 106 -4.63 -4.44 2.53
C LEU A 106 -5.45 -3.70 1.48
N HIS A 107 -5.81 -2.47 1.77
CA HIS A 107 -6.48 -1.58 0.83
C HIS A 107 -5.45 -0.61 0.25
N MET A 108 -5.33 -0.60 -1.08
CA MET A 108 -4.40 0.26 -1.82
C MET A 108 -5.19 1.21 -2.71
N ARG A 109 -4.98 2.51 -2.54
CA ARG A 109 -5.62 3.54 -3.35
C ARG A 109 -4.61 4.55 -3.85
N GLY A 110 -4.66 4.86 -5.15
CA GLY A 110 -3.70 5.76 -5.78
C GLY A 110 -4.16 6.22 -7.15
N GLN A 111 -3.20 6.60 -7.97
CA GLN A 111 -3.43 7.05 -9.34
C GLN A 111 -2.41 6.44 -10.28
N PHE A 112 -2.86 6.14 -11.51
CA PHE A 112 -1.95 5.82 -12.61
C PHE A 112 -1.12 7.05 -12.96
N CYS A 113 0.18 6.84 -13.16
CA CYS A 113 1.17 7.90 -13.31
C CYS A 113 2.03 7.70 -14.55
N ASN A 114 2.82 8.72 -14.87
CA ASN A 114 3.96 8.61 -15.76
C ASN A 114 5.11 7.83 -15.09
N ALA A 115 6.13 7.43 -15.85
CA ALA A 115 7.29 6.69 -15.37
C ALA A 115 8.07 7.38 -14.23
N ASN A 116 8.00 8.70 -14.17
CA ASN A 116 8.60 9.51 -13.09
C ASN A 116 7.65 9.75 -11.91
N TYR A 117 6.50 9.05 -11.88
CA TYR A 117 5.42 9.20 -10.90
C TYR A 117 4.77 10.61 -10.85
N SER A 118 4.92 11.42 -11.90
CA SER A 118 4.07 12.61 -12.08
C SER A 118 2.65 12.20 -12.49
N LEU A 119 1.68 13.07 -12.28
CA LEU A 119 0.31 12.85 -12.73
C LEU A 119 0.29 12.60 -14.24
N LYS A 120 -0.53 11.64 -14.67
CA LYS A 120 -0.71 11.30 -16.07
C LYS A 120 -1.93 12.04 -16.60
N ASP A 121 -1.77 12.67 -17.75
CA ASP A 121 -2.87 13.31 -18.46
C ASP A 121 -3.81 12.24 -19.05
N GLU A 122 -5.09 12.57 -19.14
CA GLU A 122 -6.07 11.72 -19.83
C GLU A 122 -5.75 11.68 -21.34
N GLY A 123 -5.87 10.50 -21.94
CA GLY A 123 -5.70 10.30 -23.38
C GLY A 123 -4.35 9.75 -23.83
N GLY A 124 -3.44 9.42 -22.92
CA GLY A 124 -2.21 8.68 -23.23
C GLY A 124 -2.43 7.18 -23.41
N CYS A 125 -1.36 6.44 -23.76
CA CYS A 125 -1.37 5.00 -23.74
C CYS A 125 -1.66 4.45 -22.33
N PHE A 126 -2.44 3.37 -22.27
CA PHE A 126 -2.73 2.62 -21.05
C PHE A 126 -3.65 3.34 -20.05
N ARG A 127 -3.85 2.72 -18.88
CA ARG A 127 -4.78 3.20 -17.86
C ARG A 127 -4.37 4.57 -17.30
N SER A 128 -5.37 5.39 -17.01
CA SER A 128 -5.27 6.68 -16.33
C SER A 128 -6.31 6.75 -15.21
N GLY A 129 -6.24 7.77 -14.36
CA GLY A 129 -7.20 7.97 -13.28
C GLY A 129 -6.88 7.15 -12.03
N ILE A 130 -7.92 6.79 -11.28
CA ILE A 130 -7.82 6.17 -9.97
C ILE A 130 -7.46 4.68 -10.10
N TYR A 131 -6.51 4.25 -9.28
CA TYR A 131 -6.22 2.87 -8.97
C TYR A 131 -6.79 2.57 -7.58
N GLU A 132 -7.57 1.51 -7.46
CA GLU A 132 -8.11 1.06 -6.18
C GLU A 132 -8.23 -0.46 -6.17
N GLU A 133 -7.55 -1.10 -5.23
CA GLU A 133 -7.53 -2.56 -5.08
C GLU A 133 -7.48 -2.94 -3.61
N THR A 134 -8.14 -4.04 -3.30
CA THR A 134 -8.13 -4.64 -1.96
C THR A 134 -7.57 -6.06 -2.05
N PHE A 135 -6.59 -6.35 -1.22
CA PHE A 135 -5.91 -7.64 -1.18
C PHE A 135 -6.03 -8.27 0.20
N THR A 136 -6.16 -9.58 0.23
CA THR A 136 -5.82 -10.37 1.42
C THR A 136 -4.30 -10.61 1.40
N VAL A 137 -3.62 -10.23 2.47
CA VAL A 137 -2.16 -10.39 2.61
C VAL A 137 -1.85 -11.61 3.44
N LYS A 138 -1.02 -12.49 2.89
CA LYS A 138 -0.42 -13.60 3.64
C LYS A 138 1.08 -13.36 3.75
N LYS A 139 1.56 -13.17 4.98
CA LYS A 139 3.00 -13.15 5.26
C LYS A 139 3.49 -14.59 5.37
N ASN A 140 4.19 -15.07 4.35
CA ASN A 140 4.75 -16.43 4.35
C ASN A 140 6.04 -16.50 5.19
N ASN A 141 6.90 -15.48 5.07
CA ASN A 141 8.09 -15.25 5.90
C ASN A 141 8.53 -13.78 5.79
N ASP A 142 9.71 -13.42 6.31
CA ASP A 142 10.18 -12.02 6.30
C ASP A 142 10.57 -11.49 4.91
N SER A 143 10.70 -12.35 3.92
CA SER A 143 11.11 -12.01 2.55
C SER A 143 10.10 -12.43 1.48
N LEU A 144 8.96 -13.01 1.87
CA LEU A 144 7.91 -13.47 0.94
C LEU A 144 6.53 -13.15 1.49
N ILE A 145 5.77 -12.39 0.72
CA ILE A 145 4.36 -12.12 0.96
C ILE A 145 3.54 -12.50 -0.26
N SER A 146 2.31 -12.93 -0.05
CA SER A 146 1.32 -13.19 -1.10
C SER A 146 0.16 -12.22 -0.97
N LEU A 147 -0.18 -11.53 -2.05
CA LEU A 147 -1.33 -10.65 -2.15
C LEU A 147 -2.39 -11.34 -3.02
N THR A 148 -3.56 -11.60 -2.46
CA THR A 148 -4.70 -12.19 -3.18
C THR A 148 -5.80 -11.14 -3.29
N GLY A 149 -6.08 -10.68 -4.50
CA GLY A 149 -7.13 -9.72 -4.82
C GLY A 149 -8.34 -10.37 -5.47
N SER A 150 -8.97 -9.66 -6.39
CA SER A 150 -10.10 -10.16 -7.18
C SER A 150 -9.71 -11.30 -8.16
N SER A 151 -8.42 -11.41 -8.49
CA SER A 151 -7.90 -12.48 -9.33
C SER A 151 -7.70 -13.77 -8.53
N VAL A 152 -7.95 -14.93 -9.18
CA VAL A 152 -7.68 -16.26 -8.62
C VAL A 152 -6.18 -16.51 -8.41
N ILE A 153 -5.32 -15.78 -9.13
CA ILE A 153 -3.86 -15.93 -9.04
C ILE A 153 -3.33 -14.88 -8.07
N SER A 154 -2.68 -15.34 -7.01
CA SER A 154 -2.00 -14.45 -6.05
C SER A 154 -0.74 -13.84 -6.66
N ILE A 155 -0.42 -12.65 -6.17
CA ILE A 155 0.82 -11.93 -6.47
C ILE A 155 1.83 -12.29 -5.37
N ASP A 156 2.78 -13.18 -5.68
CA ASP A 156 3.82 -13.58 -4.75
C ASP A 156 5.02 -12.64 -4.88
N LEU A 157 5.25 -11.85 -3.85
CA LEU A 157 6.26 -10.79 -3.81
C LEU A 157 7.44 -11.20 -2.95
N HIS A 158 8.63 -11.17 -3.56
CA HIS A 158 9.90 -11.40 -2.89
C HIS A 158 10.54 -10.06 -2.51
N LEU A 159 10.95 -9.92 -1.26
CA LEU A 159 11.70 -8.77 -0.78
C LEU A 159 13.05 -8.68 -1.47
N LYS A 160 13.33 -7.55 -2.11
CA LYS A 160 14.63 -7.25 -2.73
C LYS A 160 15.48 -6.33 -1.85
N ARG A 161 14.84 -5.39 -1.17
CA ARG A 161 15.51 -4.46 -0.27
C ARG A 161 14.58 -4.02 0.84
N ARG A 162 15.04 -4.12 2.11
CA ARG A 162 14.33 -3.58 3.26
C ARG A 162 14.67 -2.10 3.41
N THR A 163 13.68 -1.28 3.72
CA THR A 163 13.86 0.13 4.06
C THR A 163 13.16 0.42 5.39
N ALA A 164 13.52 1.52 6.02
CA ALA A 164 12.82 2.05 7.18
C ALA A 164 11.91 3.22 6.74
N CYS A 165 10.77 3.36 7.41
CA CYS A 165 9.91 4.52 7.20
C CYS A 165 10.57 5.77 7.79
N THR A 166 10.78 6.79 6.97
CA THR A 166 11.08 8.15 7.39
C THR A 166 9.89 9.01 7.02
N GLN A 167 9.04 9.31 8.03
CA GLN A 167 7.82 10.08 7.83
C GLN A 167 8.13 11.48 7.28
N LYS A 168 7.41 11.89 6.27
CA LYS A 168 7.51 13.23 5.67
C LYS A 168 6.30 14.06 6.08
N PRO A 169 6.42 15.40 6.15
CA PRO A 169 5.27 16.29 6.22
C PRO A 169 4.37 16.08 4.99
N LEU A 170 3.06 16.17 5.20
CA LEU A 170 2.04 16.10 4.15
C LEU A 170 1.85 17.45 3.47
#